data_829f9c5ec70f5f4b897142f018c66997
#
_entry.id   829f9c5ec70f5f4b897142f018c66997
#
_cell.length_a   1.000
_cell.length_b   1.000
_cell.length_c   1.000
_cell.angle_alpha   90.00
_cell.angle_beta   90.00
_cell.angle_gamma   90.00
#
_symmetry.space_group_name_H-M   'P 1'
#
loop_
_entity.id
_entity.type
_entity.pdbx_description
1 polymer ?
#
loop_
_entity_poly.entity_id
_entity_poly.type
_entity_poly.pdbx_seq_one_letter_code
_entity_poly.pdbx_strand_id
1 'polypeptide(L)'
;MNGKLIIIESGSDASGKATQTKKLYERLLEDGYKVKKVEYPNYECESSALVKMYLRGDFGKKASDVDPYISSTFFAADRYASFKTQWEEFYNEGGIILADRYTTSNMVHQASKMDKSDRDKYLEWLCDYEFNLYKIPKPDCVVFLDVPVEFSKKLMENRKNKITGESQKDIHESDIKYLEKSYNNSLDIVEKYNWNKINCLQNNSLRSIESIHEDIYKVVIHTIKSSER
;
A
#
# COMPACT_ATOMS: atom_id res chain seq x y z
N MET A 1 -24.37 -2.89 8.21
CA MET A 1 -23.14 -2.11 8.52
C MET A 1 -22.20 -2.33 7.35
N ASN A 2 -21.53 -1.28 6.86
CA ASN A 2 -20.49 -1.47 5.86
C ASN A 2 -19.35 -2.32 6.43
N GLY A 3 -18.62 -3.02 5.56
CA GLY A 3 -17.46 -3.81 5.92
C GLY A 3 -16.31 -2.98 6.51
N LYS A 4 -15.18 -3.62 6.72
CA LYS A 4 -13.95 -2.98 7.17
C LYS A 4 -12.89 -3.02 6.09
N LEU A 5 -12.18 -1.90 5.89
CA LEU A 5 -11.07 -1.80 4.97
C LEU A 5 -9.76 -1.61 5.74
N ILE A 6 -8.90 -2.62 5.70
CA ILE A 6 -7.62 -2.66 6.42
C ILE A 6 -6.49 -2.68 5.40
N ILE A 7 -5.56 -1.75 5.52
CA ILE A 7 -4.44 -1.59 4.60
C ILE A 7 -3.13 -2.00 5.27
N ILE A 8 -2.32 -2.77 4.58
CA ILE A 8 -0.92 -3.00 4.91
C ILE A 8 -0.05 -2.16 3.98
N GLU A 9 0.69 -1.21 4.54
CA GLU A 9 1.50 -0.25 3.79
C GLU A 9 2.95 -0.23 4.29
N SER A 10 3.85 0.33 3.50
CA SER A 10 5.24 0.60 3.89
C SER A 10 5.88 1.69 3.02
N GLY A 11 6.99 2.26 3.47
CA GLY A 11 7.72 3.29 2.72
C GLY A 11 8.55 2.79 1.54
N SER A 12 8.73 1.46 1.39
CA SER A 12 9.55 0.86 0.35
C SER A 12 9.03 -0.53 -0.07
N ASP A 13 9.49 -1.00 -1.24
CA ASP A 13 9.26 -2.37 -1.67
C ASP A 13 10.10 -3.37 -0.88
N ALA A 14 9.74 -4.67 -0.98
CA ALA A 14 10.39 -5.77 -0.26
C ALA A 14 10.41 -5.62 1.27
N SER A 15 9.52 -4.85 1.86
CA SER A 15 9.40 -4.65 3.32
C SER A 15 8.65 -5.77 4.05
N GLY A 16 8.27 -6.84 3.37
CA GLY A 16 7.51 -7.94 3.94
C GLY A 16 5.98 -7.78 3.91
N LYS A 17 5.43 -6.70 3.28
CA LYS A 17 3.97 -6.48 3.16
C LYS A 17 3.22 -7.73 2.72
N ALA A 18 3.56 -8.30 1.58
CA ALA A 18 2.87 -9.46 1.02
C ALA A 18 2.88 -10.67 1.97
N THR A 19 3.99 -10.92 2.67
CA THR A 19 4.11 -11.98 3.68
C THR A 19 3.18 -11.72 4.85
N GLN A 20 3.18 -10.51 5.39
CA GLN A 20 2.34 -10.15 6.53
C GLN A 20 0.86 -10.11 6.16
N THR A 21 0.52 -9.59 4.97
CA THR A 21 -0.85 -9.61 4.46
C THR A 21 -1.38 -11.03 4.31
N LYS A 22 -0.56 -11.95 3.76
CA LYS A 22 -0.94 -13.35 3.63
C LYS A 22 -1.19 -14.00 4.99
N LYS A 23 -0.25 -13.87 5.95
CA LYS A 23 -0.39 -14.43 7.30
C LYS A 23 -1.61 -13.86 8.03
N LEU A 24 -1.85 -12.57 7.92
CA LEU A 24 -3.00 -11.93 8.53
C LEU A 24 -4.32 -12.43 7.91
N TYR A 25 -4.37 -12.58 6.59
CA TYR A 25 -5.51 -13.14 5.88
C TYR A 25 -5.84 -14.56 6.36
N GLU A 26 -4.83 -15.45 6.40
CA GLU A 26 -4.99 -16.83 6.84
C GLU A 26 -5.51 -16.89 8.29
N ARG A 27 -4.92 -16.11 9.19
CA ARG A 27 -5.33 -16.06 10.60
C ARG A 27 -6.75 -15.52 10.80
N LEU A 28 -7.14 -14.47 10.09
CA LEU A 28 -8.51 -13.94 10.17
C LEU A 28 -9.54 -14.95 9.68
N LEU A 29 -9.22 -15.76 8.66
CA LEU A 29 -10.07 -16.88 8.22
C LEU A 29 -10.19 -17.95 9.29
N GLU A 30 -9.07 -18.35 9.92
CA GLU A 30 -9.04 -19.33 11.02
C GLU A 30 -9.86 -18.86 12.23
N ASP A 31 -9.86 -17.56 12.50
CA ASP A 31 -10.67 -16.93 13.55
C ASP A 31 -12.16 -16.79 13.18
N GLY A 32 -12.56 -17.22 11.97
CA GLY A 32 -13.96 -17.23 11.51
C GLY A 32 -14.46 -15.91 10.91
N TYR A 33 -13.58 -14.94 10.63
CA TYR A 33 -13.99 -13.69 9.98
C TYR A 33 -14.23 -13.89 8.49
N LYS A 34 -15.24 -13.18 7.94
CA LYS A 34 -15.43 -13.04 6.50
C LYS A 34 -14.42 -12.02 5.97
N VAL A 35 -13.34 -12.49 5.35
CA VAL A 35 -12.26 -11.62 4.86
C VAL A 35 -11.93 -11.92 3.39
N LYS A 36 -11.66 -10.86 2.62
CA LYS A 36 -11.17 -10.93 1.24
C LYS A 36 -9.87 -10.15 1.13
N LYS A 37 -8.87 -10.76 0.47
CA LYS A 37 -7.59 -10.12 0.21
C LYS A 37 -7.60 -9.48 -1.18
N VAL A 38 -7.10 -8.24 -1.28
CA VAL A 38 -6.84 -7.53 -2.53
C VAL A 38 -5.41 -6.98 -2.54
N GLU A 39 -4.86 -6.78 -3.71
CA GLU A 39 -3.49 -6.27 -3.89
C GLU A 39 -3.47 -5.22 -4.99
N TYR A 40 -2.71 -4.16 -4.80
CA TYR A 40 -2.53 -3.11 -5.79
C TYR A 40 -1.05 -2.86 -6.11
N PRO A 41 -0.71 -2.64 -7.39
CA PRO A 41 -1.57 -2.72 -8.55
C PRO A 41 -2.11 -4.13 -8.78
N ASN A 42 -3.33 -4.23 -9.33
CA ASN A 42 -3.93 -5.52 -9.68
C ASN A 42 -3.39 -5.99 -11.06
N TYR A 43 -2.17 -6.52 -11.06
CA TYR A 43 -1.46 -6.86 -12.29
C TYR A 43 -2.17 -7.91 -13.17
N GLU A 44 -3.06 -8.72 -12.59
CA GLU A 44 -3.82 -9.74 -13.33
C GLU A 44 -4.98 -9.14 -14.13
N CYS A 45 -5.39 -7.89 -13.82
CA CYS A 45 -6.49 -7.22 -14.48
C CYS A 45 -6.03 -6.25 -15.58
N GLU A 46 -6.87 -6.08 -16.59
CA GLU A 46 -6.67 -5.11 -17.69
C GLU A 46 -6.64 -3.66 -17.14
N SER A 47 -7.37 -3.39 -16.06
CA SER A 47 -7.40 -2.07 -15.40
C SER A 47 -6.01 -1.53 -15.03
N SER A 48 -5.04 -2.41 -14.80
CA SER A 48 -3.66 -2.04 -14.48
C SER A 48 -2.77 -1.77 -15.70
N ALA A 49 -3.31 -1.73 -16.92
CA ALA A 49 -2.51 -1.55 -18.15
C ALA A 49 -1.64 -0.28 -18.10
N LEU A 50 -2.23 0.88 -17.77
CA LEU A 50 -1.50 2.15 -17.66
C LEU A 50 -0.46 2.13 -16.52
N VAL A 51 -0.77 1.47 -15.41
CA VAL A 51 0.18 1.28 -14.32
C VAL A 51 1.37 0.45 -14.77
N LYS A 52 1.13 -0.66 -15.49
CA LYS A 52 2.21 -1.50 -16.06
C LYS A 52 3.09 -0.71 -17.03
N MET A 53 2.49 0.08 -17.93
CA MET A 53 3.23 0.94 -18.87
C MET A 53 4.09 1.97 -18.10
N TYR A 54 3.53 2.63 -17.09
CA TYR A 54 4.24 3.59 -16.27
C TYR A 54 5.45 2.95 -15.56
N LEU A 55 5.24 1.83 -14.88
CA LEU A 55 6.31 1.16 -14.11
C LEU A 55 7.42 0.56 -15.01
N ARG A 56 7.10 0.17 -16.24
CA ARG A 56 8.11 -0.23 -17.25
C ARG A 56 8.90 0.95 -17.81
N GLY A 57 8.48 2.19 -17.55
CA GLY A 57 9.12 3.40 -18.07
C GLY A 57 8.74 3.71 -19.51
N ASP A 58 7.53 3.36 -19.95
CA ASP A 58 7.02 3.68 -21.29
C ASP A 58 6.71 5.18 -21.41
N PHE A 59 6.41 5.86 -20.29
CA PHE A 59 6.12 7.29 -20.20
C PHE A 59 7.31 8.15 -19.72
N GLY A 60 8.46 7.53 -19.47
CA GLY A 60 9.69 8.15 -18.95
C GLY A 60 10.53 7.15 -18.18
N LYS A 61 11.84 7.39 -18.10
CA LYS A 61 12.79 6.42 -17.52
C LYS A 61 13.00 6.59 -16.02
N LYS A 62 12.49 7.66 -15.44
CA LYS A 62 12.57 7.96 -14.00
C LYS A 62 11.17 8.15 -13.44
N ALA A 63 11.02 7.87 -12.16
CA ALA A 63 9.76 8.10 -11.46
C ALA A 63 9.29 9.56 -11.52
N SER A 64 10.24 10.51 -11.63
CA SER A 64 9.99 11.95 -11.74
C SER A 64 9.56 12.43 -13.13
N ASP A 65 9.68 11.61 -14.18
CA ASP A 65 9.35 12.02 -15.55
C ASP A 65 7.84 12.13 -15.78
N VAL A 66 7.03 11.50 -14.92
CA VAL A 66 5.58 11.58 -14.96
C VAL A 66 5.08 12.35 -13.74
N ASP A 67 4.26 13.37 -13.99
CA ASP A 67 3.67 14.19 -12.95
C ASP A 67 2.93 13.35 -11.90
N PRO A 68 3.05 13.66 -10.57
CA PRO A 68 2.39 12.91 -9.49
C PRO A 68 0.87 12.82 -9.64
N TYR A 69 0.21 13.88 -10.10
CA TYR A 69 -1.23 13.86 -10.32
C TYR A 69 -1.61 12.90 -11.45
N ILE A 70 -0.88 12.94 -12.57
CA ILE A 70 -1.13 12.06 -13.73
C ILE A 70 -0.90 10.60 -13.34
N SER A 71 0.27 10.27 -12.77
CA SER A 71 0.56 8.88 -12.39
C SER A 71 -0.42 8.35 -11.34
N SER A 72 -0.93 9.20 -10.44
CA SER A 72 -1.94 8.81 -9.47
C SER A 72 -3.26 8.39 -10.10
N THR A 73 -3.67 9.03 -11.22
CA THR A 73 -4.91 8.62 -11.91
C THR A 73 -4.84 7.19 -12.45
N PHE A 74 -3.67 6.73 -12.87
CA PHE A 74 -3.50 5.35 -13.34
C PHE A 74 -3.76 4.32 -12.24
N PHE A 75 -3.19 4.56 -11.06
CA PHE A 75 -3.40 3.70 -9.88
C PHE A 75 -4.83 3.79 -9.35
N ALA A 76 -5.41 5.00 -9.37
CA ALA A 76 -6.78 5.22 -8.92
C ALA A 76 -7.81 4.48 -9.80
N ALA A 77 -7.62 4.49 -11.14
CA ALA A 77 -8.47 3.77 -12.07
C ALA A 77 -8.43 2.25 -11.81
N ASP A 78 -7.25 1.69 -11.53
CA ASP A 78 -7.09 0.28 -11.19
C ASP A 78 -7.83 -0.06 -9.87
N ARG A 79 -7.71 0.77 -8.84
CA ARG A 79 -8.44 0.60 -7.57
C ARG A 79 -9.96 0.69 -7.76
N TYR A 80 -10.43 1.66 -8.53
CA TYR A 80 -11.85 1.82 -8.82
C TYR A 80 -12.43 0.60 -9.53
N ALA A 81 -11.75 0.13 -10.59
CA ALA A 81 -12.18 -1.05 -11.32
C ALA A 81 -12.23 -2.29 -10.41
N SER A 82 -11.19 -2.53 -9.62
CA SER A 82 -11.16 -3.62 -8.64
C SER A 82 -12.28 -3.49 -7.61
N PHE A 83 -12.52 -2.30 -7.05
CA PHE A 83 -13.62 -2.06 -6.13
C PHE A 83 -14.95 -2.47 -6.74
N LYS A 84 -15.29 -1.91 -7.88
CA LYS A 84 -16.59 -2.11 -8.53
C LYS A 84 -16.86 -3.55 -8.98
N THR A 85 -15.81 -4.27 -9.42
CA THR A 85 -15.99 -5.58 -10.06
C THR A 85 -15.65 -6.76 -9.13
N GLN A 86 -14.90 -6.52 -8.05
CA GLN A 86 -14.36 -7.64 -7.28
C GLN A 86 -14.79 -7.66 -5.81
N TRP A 87 -15.01 -6.49 -5.17
CA TRP A 87 -15.21 -6.49 -3.73
C TRP A 87 -16.25 -5.51 -3.16
N GLU A 88 -16.91 -4.67 -3.97
CA GLU A 88 -17.93 -3.73 -3.50
C GLU A 88 -19.09 -4.44 -2.78
N GLU A 89 -19.63 -5.49 -3.38
CA GLU A 89 -20.73 -6.27 -2.80
C GLU A 89 -20.32 -6.90 -1.47
N PHE A 90 -19.19 -7.61 -1.46
CA PHE A 90 -18.65 -8.24 -0.26
C PHE A 90 -18.42 -7.24 0.88
N TYR A 91 -17.88 -6.03 0.56
CA TYR A 91 -17.70 -4.95 1.52
C TYR A 91 -19.04 -4.43 2.05
N ASN A 92 -20.01 -4.21 1.17
CA ASN A 92 -21.34 -3.70 1.57
C ASN A 92 -22.12 -4.71 2.43
N GLU A 93 -21.84 -5.99 2.29
CA GLU A 93 -22.39 -7.07 3.13
C GLU A 93 -21.69 -7.22 4.49
N GLY A 94 -20.77 -6.32 4.83
CA GLY A 94 -20.06 -6.32 6.11
C GLY A 94 -18.77 -7.13 6.12
N GLY A 95 -18.25 -7.55 4.95
CA GLY A 95 -17.00 -8.28 4.84
C GLY A 95 -15.77 -7.40 5.12
N ILE A 96 -14.70 -8.03 5.59
CA ILE A 96 -13.40 -7.37 5.81
C ILE A 96 -12.58 -7.43 4.52
N ILE A 97 -12.13 -6.27 4.05
CA ILE A 97 -11.16 -6.18 2.95
C ILE A 97 -9.77 -5.95 3.54
N LEU A 98 -8.86 -6.85 3.24
CA LEU A 98 -7.45 -6.72 3.57
C LEU A 98 -6.66 -6.40 2.30
N ALA A 99 -6.14 -5.17 2.20
CA ALA A 99 -5.44 -4.70 1.03
C ALA A 99 -3.92 -4.60 1.25
N ASP A 100 -3.13 -5.22 0.36
CA ASP A 100 -1.70 -4.93 0.21
C ASP A 100 -1.59 -3.71 -0.71
N ARG A 101 -1.31 -2.53 -0.16
CA ARG A 101 -1.38 -1.20 -0.78
C ARG A 101 -2.81 -0.72 -1.06
N TYR A 102 -2.95 0.59 -1.18
CA TYR A 102 -4.20 1.27 -1.53
C TYR A 102 -3.90 2.71 -2.00
N THR A 103 -4.83 3.67 -1.81
CA THR A 103 -4.59 5.11 -1.99
C THR A 103 -3.39 5.60 -1.18
N THR A 104 -3.15 4.98 -0.01
CA THR A 104 -2.01 5.19 0.86
C THR A 104 -0.66 5.10 0.13
N SER A 105 -0.52 4.20 -0.85
CA SER A 105 0.69 4.10 -1.65
C SER A 105 0.93 5.33 -2.53
N ASN A 106 -0.12 5.97 -3.05
CA ASN A 106 0.05 7.25 -3.76
C ASN A 106 0.46 8.37 -2.79
N MET A 107 -0.10 8.40 -1.57
CA MET A 107 0.33 9.34 -0.53
C MET A 107 1.81 9.20 -0.20
N VAL A 108 2.32 7.97 -0.14
CA VAL A 108 3.73 7.68 0.15
C VAL A 108 4.62 7.98 -1.06
N HIS A 109 4.31 7.37 -2.21
CA HIS A 109 5.21 7.32 -3.36
C HIS A 109 5.07 8.51 -4.29
N GLN A 110 3.87 8.94 -4.63
CA GLN A 110 3.68 10.04 -5.56
C GLN A 110 3.93 11.40 -4.90
N ALA A 111 3.49 11.61 -3.65
CA ALA A 111 3.78 12.84 -2.93
C ALA A 111 5.30 13.04 -2.69
N SER A 112 6.09 11.96 -2.60
CA SER A 112 7.54 12.05 -2.41
C SER A 112 8.28 12.73 -3.58
N LYS A 113 7.66 12.80 -4.76
CA LYS A 113 8.21 13.48 -5.94
C LYS A 113 8.09 15.00 -5.87
N MET A 114 7.26 15.51 -4.96
CA MET A 114 6.92 16.93 -4.83
C MET A 114 7.74 17.59 -3.74
N ASP A 115 7.86 18.93 -3.85
CA ASP A 115 8.38 19.73 -2.76
C ASP A 115 7.43 19.71 -1.56
N LYS A 116 7.98 19.81 -0.36
CA LYS A 116 7.20 19.65 0.88
C LYS A 116 6.02 20.63 0.98
N SER A 117 6.16 21.84 0.45
CA SER A 117 5.12 22.87 0.40
C SER A 117 3.90 22.48 -0.42
N ASP A 118 4.06 21.65 -1.44
CA ASP A 118 2.99 21.29 -2.38
C ASP A 118 2.30 19.97 -2.03
N ARG A 119 2.91 19.18 -1.12
CA ARG A 119 2.39 17.85 -0.73
C ARG A 119 0.99 17.91 -0.14
N ASP A 120 0.70 18.88 0.70
CA ASP A 120 -0.59 18.99 1.38
C ASP A 120 -1.72 19.19 0.36
N LYS A 121 -1.53 20.06 -0.61
CA LYS A 121 -2.48 20.29 -1.70
C LYS A 121 -2.70 19.05 -2.55
N TYR A 122 -1.62 18.31 -2.84
CA TYR A 122 -1.71 17.04 -3.56
C TYR A 122 -2.49 16.00 -2.76
N LEU A 123 -2.23 15.87 -1.46
CA LEU A 123 -2.90 14.90 -0.58
C LEU A 123 -4.39 15.20 -0.44
N GLU A 124 -4.78 16.48 -0.35
CA GLU A 124 -6.17 16.92 -0.36
C GLU A 124 -6.85 16.53 -1.67
N TRP A 125 -6.21 16.84 -2.81
CA TRP A 125 -6.71 16.47 -4.13
C TRP A 125 -6.88 14.96 -4.26
N LEU A 126 -5.88 14.18 -3.84
CA LEU A 126 -5.91 12.71 -3.95
C LEU A 126 -7.07 12.12 -3.14
N CYS A 127 -7.28 12.63 -1.92
CA CYS A 127 -8.39 12.21 -1.07
C CYS A 127 -9.75 12.59 -1.68
N ASP A 128 -9.87 13.78 -2.25
CA ASP A 128 -11.10 14.22 -2.93
C ASP A 128 -11.36 13.37 -4.18
N TYR A 129 -10.34 13.14 -4.99
CA TYR A 129 -10.43 12.38 -6.21
C TYR A 129 -10.87 10.92 -5.97
N GLU A 130 -10.24 10.22 -5.03
CA GLU A 130 -10.55 8.81 -4.81
C GLU A 130 -11.75 8.59 -3.87
N PHE A 131 -11.86 9.36 -2.79
CA PHE A 131 -12.90 9.10 -1.79
C PHE A 131 -14.22 9.84 -2.05
N ASN A 132 -14.19 11.02 -2.68
CA ASN A 132 -15.39 11.80 -2.95
C ASN A 132 -15.87 11.64 -4.39
N LEU A 133 -14.97 11.70 -5.40
CA LEU A 133 -15.34 11.55 -6.80
C LEU A 133 -15.52 10.06 -7.19
N TYR A 134 -14.53 9.21 -6.97
CA TYR A 134 -14.60 7.77 -7.24
C TYR A 134 -15.43 7.00 -6.21
N LYS A 135 -15.63 7.56 -5.03
CA LYS A 135 -16.41 6.98 -3.92
C LYS A 135 -15.93 5.59 -3.49
N ILE A 136 -14.63 5.32 -3.64
CA ILE A 136 -14.06 4.12 -3.05
C ILE A 136 -13.97 4.30 -1.53
N PRO A 137 -14.07 3.22 -0.74
CA PRO A 137 -14.07 3.32 0.72
C PRO A 137 -12.78 3.94 1.28
N LYS A 138 -12.91 4.75 2.33
CA LYS A 138 -11.76 5.18 3.14
C LYS A 138 -11.28 4.03 4.02
N PRO A 139 -9.95 3.89 4.24
CA PRO A 139 -9.44 2.89 5.17
C PRO A 139 -9.97 3.09 6.61
N ASP A 140 -10.42 2.01 7.25
CA ASP A 140 -10.71 1.99 8.70
C ASP A 140 -9.42 1.85 9.51
N CYS A 141 -8.42 1.17 8.96
CA CYS A 141 -7.12 0.96 9.60
C CYS A 141 -6.01 0.93 8.54
N VAL A 142 -4.94 1.65 8.80
CA VAL A 142 -3.70 1.52 8.04
C VAL A 142 -2.61 1.03 8.98
N VAL A 143 -2.03 -0.11 8.66
CA VAL A 143 -0.86 -0.68 9.34
C VAL A 143 0.36 -0.40 8.49
N PHE A 144 1.27 0.39 9.01
CA PHE A 144 2.50 0.76 8.33
C PHE A 144 3.69 -0.05 8.85
N LEU A 145 4.33 -0.80 7.96
CA LEU A 145 5.54 -1.56 8.28
C LEU A 145 6.77 -0.64 8.14
N ASP A 146 7.34 -0.25 9.28
CA ASP A 146 8.53 0.60 9.33
C ASP A 146 9.78 -0.24 9.11
N VAL A 147 10.21 -0.32 7.84
CA VAL A 147 11.44 -0.99 7.40
C VAL A 147 12.32 0.04 6.69
N PRO A 148 13.45 0.47 7.26
CA PRO A 148 14.37 1.40 6.62
C PRO A 148 14.92 0.87 5.29
N VAL A 149 15.23 1.81 4.38
CA VAL A 149 15.62 1.51 3.01
C VAL A 149 16.82 0.55 2.90
N GLU A 150 17.78 0.67 3.83
CA GLU A 150 18.97 -0.21 3.87
C GLU A 150 18.61 -1.70 4.07
N PHE A 151 17.57 -2.00 4.84
CA PHE A 151 17.08 -3.37 5.06
C PHE A 151 16.22 -3.85 3.88
N SER A 152 15.36 -3.00 3.36
CA SER A 152 14.52 -3.37 2.21
C SER A 152 15.35 -3.62 0.95
N LYS A 153 16.47 -2.91 0.75
CA LYS A 153 17.42 -3.18 -0.35
C LYS A 153 17.97 -4.60 -0.30
N LYS A 154 18.42 -5.06 0.89
CA LYS A 154 18.92 -6.43 1.06
C LYS A 154 17.85 -7.48 0.76
N LEU A 155 16.60 -7.20 1.10
CA LEU A 155 15.47 -8.09 0.79
C LEU A 155 15.10 -8.08 -0.70
N MET A 156 15.32 -6.95 -1.41
CA MET A 156 15.06 -6.84 -2.85
C MET A 156 16.06 -7.62 -3.72
N GLU A 157 17.31 -7.78 -3.28
CA GLU A 157 18.36 -8.43 -4.07
C GLU A 157 18.00 -9.85 -4.53
N ASN A 158 17.15 -10.55 -3.76
CA ASN A 158 16.74 -11.93 -4.04
C ASN A 158 15.34 -12.04 -4.67
N ARG A 159 14.74 -10.92 -5.11
CA ARG A 159 13.36 -10.89 -5.59
C ARG A 159 13.26 -10.68 -7.10
N LYS A 160 12.41 -11.48 -7.77
CA LYS A 160 12.05 -11.27 -9.18
C LYS A 160 11.04 -10.12 -9.33
N ASN A 161 11.12 -9.39 -10.44
CA ASN A 161 10.16 -8.35 -10.79
C ASN A 161 8.76 -8.95 -10.99
N LYS A 162 7.74 -8.37 -10.37
CA LYS A 162 6.35 -8.85 -10.44
C LYS A 162 5.71 -8.68 -11.84
N ILE A 163 6.21 -7.75 -12.67
CA ILE A 163 5.66 -7.44 -13.99
C ILE A 163 6.27 -8.34 -15.07
N THR A 164 7.60 -8.47 -15.06
CA THR A 164 8.34 -9.18 -16.12
C THR A 164 8.71 -10.61 -15.74
N GLY A 165 8.66 -10.96 -14.46
CA GLY A 165 9.18 -12.24 -13.93
C GLY A 165 10.71 -12.35 -13.95
N GLU A 166 11.41 -11.33 -14.44
CA GLU A 166 12.86 -11.24 -14.56
C GLU A 166 13.50 -10.56 -13.35
N SER A 167 14.82 -10.51 -13.31
CA SER A 167 15.58 -9.78 -12.28
C SER A 167 15.60 -8.26 -12.49
N GLN A 168 14.98 -7.76 -13.57
CA GLN A 168 14.98 -6.33 -13.91
C GLN A 168 14.02 -5.56 -12.97
N LYS A 169 14.55 -4.53 -12.31
CA LYS A 169 13.82 -3.62 -11.43
C LYS A 169 12.92 -2.66 -12.22
N ASP A 170 11.79 -2.26 -11.66
CA ASP A 170 10.98 -1.19 -12.24
C ASP A 170 11.62 0.20 -12.01
N ILE A 171 10.98 1.27 -12.54
CA ILE A 171 11.53 2.63 -12.44
C ILE A 171 11.58 3.16 -11.00
N HIS A 172 10.75 2.63 -10.10
CA HIS A 172 10.76 2.99 -8.68
C HIS A 172 11.87 2.24 -7.93
N GLU A 173 11.99 0.94 -8.15
CA GLU A 173 12.98 0.08 -7.50
C GLU A 173 14.42 0.38 -7.92
N SER A 174 14.61 0.94 -9.13
CA SER A 174 15.92 1.28 -9.68
C SER A 174 16.50 2.59 -9.15
N ASP A 175 15.68 3.50 -8.61
CA ASP A 175 16.10 4.83 -8.15
C ASP A 175 16.21 4.88 -6.61
N ILE A 176 17.45 4.76 -6.12
CA ILE A 176 17.76 4.77 -4.68
C ILE A 176 17.35 6.08 -4.00
N LYS A 177 17.58 7.21 -4.67
CA LYS A 177 17.21 8.53 -4.12
C LYS A 177 15.70 8.67 -4.00
N TYR A 178 14.97 8.12 -4.96
CA TYR A 178 13.53 8.05 -4.90
C TYR A 178 13.05 7.18 -3.74
N LEU A 179 13.64 6.00 -3.52
CA LEU A 179 13.30 5.13 -2.39
C LEU A 179 13.53 5.82 -1.03
N GLU A 180 14.64 6.55 -0.88
CA GLU A 180 14.92 7.32 0.34
C GLU A 180 13.92 8.47 0.55
N LYS A 181 13.59 9.21 -0.52
CA LYS A 181 12.56 10.26 -0.46
C LYS A 181 11.19 9.70 -0.12
N SER A 182 10.82 8.56 -0.72
CA SER A 182 9.56 7.88 -0.46
C SER A 182 9.46 7.40 0.99
N TYR A 183 10.53 6.79 1.52
CA TYR A 183 10.57 6.36 2.91
C TYR A 183 10.45 7.55 3.88
N ASN A 184 11.22 8.62 3.67
CA ASN A 184 11.12 9.81 4.53
C ASN A 184 9.73 10.46 4.47
N ASN A 185 9.15 10.58 3.26
CA ASN A 185 7.78 11.04 3.11
C ASN A 185 6.78 10.14 3.82
N SER A 186 7.00 8.82 3.80
CA SER A 186 6.08 7.88 4.47
C SER A 186 6.02 8.10 5.97
N LEU A 187 7.13 8.47 6.62
CA LEU A 187 7.14 8.80 8.05
C LEU A 187 6.32 10.06 8.35
N ASP A 188 6.45 11.12 7.52
CA ASP A 188 5.63 12.33 7.61
C ASP A 188 4.12 11.98 7.45
N ILE A 189 3.77 11.09 6.51
CA ILE A 189 2.39 10.65 6.26
C ILE A 189 1.85 9.81 7.42
N VAL A 190 2.63 8.89 7.95
CA VAL A 190 2.25 8.07 9.11
C VAL A 190 1.85 8.94 10.29
N GLU A 191 2.65 9.97 10.59
CA GLU A 191 2.36 10.92 11.65
C GLU A 191 1.13 11.78 11.34
N LYS A 192 1.07 12.36 10.14
CA LYS A 192 -0.04 13.24 9.71
C LYS A 192 -1.40 12.56 9.76
N TYR A 193 -1.49 11.29 9.33
CA TYR A 193 -2.74 10.53 9.24
C TYR A 193 -2.92 9.53 10.39
N ASN A 194 -2.06 9.57 11.40
CA ASN A 194 -2.09 8.71 12.59
C ASN A 194 -2.20 7.22 12.23
N TRP A 195 -1.38 6.76 11.27
CA TRP A 195 -1.35 5.35 10.91
C TRP A 195 -0.71 4.50 11.99
N ASN A 196 -1.10 3.24 12.09
CA ASN A 196 -0.55 2.29 13.05
C ASN A 196 0.85 1.82 12.62
N LYS A 197 1.88 2.47 13.14
CA LYS A 197 3.27 2.15 12.80
C LYS A 197 3.75 0.92 13.57
N ILE A 198 4.20 -0.11 12.82
CA ILE A 198 4.84 -1.31 13.35
C ILE A 198 6.34 -1.23 13.10
N ASN A 199 7.12 -1.08 14.16
CA ASN A 199 8.57 -1.14 14.06
C ASN A 199 9.03 -2.57 13.74
N CYS A 200 9.61 -2.74 12.55
CA CYS A 200 10.08 -4.05 12.07
C CYS A 200 11.53 -4.34 12.47
N LEU A 201 12.21 -3.44 13.19
CA LEU A 201 13.57 -3.64 13.66
C LEU A 201 13.64 -3.83 15.19
N GLN A 202 14.58 -4.64 15.62
CA GLN A 202 15.02 -4.74 17.02
C GLN A 202 16.53 -4.99 17.04
N ASN A 203 17.26 -4.24 17.87
CA ASN A 203 18.71 -4.34 17.99
C ASN A 203 19.45 -4.30 16.64
N ASN A 204 19.04 -3.36 15.78
CA ASN A 204 19.60 -3.17 14.44
C ASN A 204 19.46 -4.38 13.48
N SER A 205 18.47 -5.24 13.72
CA SER A 205 18.16 -6.42 12.92
C SER A 205 16.66 -6.51 12.66
N LEU A 206 16.26 -7.13 11.55
CA LEU A 206 14.85 -7.41 11.29
C LEU A 206 14.30 -8.38 12.33
N ARG A 207 13.16 -8.04 12.89
CA ARG A 207 12.38 -8.92 13.77
C ARG A 207 11.87 -10.14 12.98
N SER A 208 11.56 -11.22 13.68
CA SER A 208 10.94 -12.38 13.05
C SER A 208 9.57 -12.02 12.44
N ILE A 209 9.20 -12.75 11.39
CA ILE A 209 7.91 -12.59 10.72
C ILE A 209 6.77 -12.76 11.73
N GLU A 210 6.88 -13.71 12.64
CA GLU A 210 5.90 -14.02 13.68
C GLU A 210 5.74 -12.86 14.66
N SER A 211 6.86 -12.31 15.13
CA SER A 211 6.83 -11.17 16.08
C SER A 211 6.17 -9.93 15.48
N ILE A 212 6.46 -9.61 14.22
CA ILE A 212 5.83 -8.50 13.50
C ILE A 212 4.33 -8.80 13.29
N HIS A 213 4.00 -10.05 12.91
CA HIS A 213 2.63 -10.48 12.70
C HIS A 213 1.76 -10.32 13.95
N GLU A 214 2.26 -10.68 15.13
CA GLU A 214 1.52 -10.53 16.39
C GLU A 214 1.13 -9.06 16.67
N ASP A 215 2.02 -8.11 16.38
CA ASP A 215 1.71 -6.70 16.58
C ASP A 215 0.69 -6.19 15.55
N ILE A 216 0.80 -6.62 14.29
CA ILE A 216 -0.19 -6.33 13.24
C ILE A 216 -1.56 -6.88 13.65
N TYR A 217 -1.62 -8.14 14.06
CA TYR A 217 -2.86 -8.79 14.44
C TYR A 217 -3.56 -8.08 15.60
N LYS A 218 -2.82 -7.67 16.65
CA LYS A 218 -3.39 -6.90 17.78
C LYS A 218 -4.07 -5.61 17.33
N VAL A 219 -3.41 -4.84 16.45
CA VAL A 219 -3.96 -3.59 15.90
C VAL A 219 -5.24 -3.87 15.11
N VAL A 220 -5.20 -4.85 14.23
CA VAL A 220 -6.32 -5.18 13.34
C VAL A 220 -7.53 -5.69 14.11
N ILE A 221 -7.34 -6.61 15.07
CA ILE A 221 -8.42 -7.13 15.90
C ILE A 221 -9.04 -6.03 16.77
N HIS A 222 -8.23 -5.10 17.27
CA HIS A 222 -8.77 -3.95 17.98
C HIS A 222 -9.71 -3.11 17.08
N THR A 223 -9.29 -2.84 15.84
CA THR A 223 -10.12 -2.09 14.86
C THR A 223 -11.42 -2.83 14.54
N ILE A 224 -11.37 -4.14 14.31
CA ILE A 224 -12.56 -4.94 14.00
C ILE A 224 -13.55 -4.90 15.17
N LYS A 225 -13.09 -5.19 16.40
CA LYS A 225 -13.95 -5.28 17.60
C LYS A 225 -14.46 -3.93 18.12
N SER A 226 -13.75 -2.82 17.86
CA SER A 226 -14.19 -1.48 18.30
C SER A 226 -15.46 -1.00 17.61
N SER A 227 -15.80 -1.59 16.47
CA SER A 227 -16.98 -1.20 15.67
C SER A 227 -18.19 -2.10 15.91
N GLU A 228 -18.06 -3.14 16.74
CA GLU A 228 -19.17 -4.01 17.15
C GLU A 228 -19.90 -3.50 18.41
N ARG A 229 -19.41 -2.40 18.98
CA ARG A 229 -20.02 -1.70 20.12
C ARG A 229 -20.79 -0.48 19.66
#